data_51e2b0328c0d580212e28281b0398ecf
#
_entry.id   51e2b0328c0d580212e28281b0398ecf
#
_cell.length_a   1.000
_cell.length_b   1.000
_cell.length_c   1.000
_cell.angle_alpha   90.00
_cell.angle_beta   90.00
_cell.angle_gamma   90.00
#
_symmetry.space_group_name_H-M   'P 1'
#
loop_
_entity.id
_entity.type
_entity.pdbx_description
1 polymer ?
#
loop_
_entity_poly.entity_id
_entity_poly.type
_entity_poly.pdbx_seq_one_letter_code
_entity_poly.pdbx_strand_id
1 'polypeptide(L)'
;MAIKVAMIGAGSVVFSKNLTGDILGYPEFKDATFSYMDIDAERLEVGANLCRKVGKALDANPTINATQDRREAVRDADFVINMVQIGGFDSTLVDFEIPRKYGLGFTIADTTGPGGFFRALRTYPMLKGLVEDMTELCPKAVLLNYSNPMSMNMQTITRSSDIQAVGLCHSVQGTFNQLMGYLGENPDDMTFICAGINHMAFYLKMEKNGVDLYPRLFEAMNDPKVYNTNKVRFEMMKRFGYFVTESSEHNAEYSPYFIPHGATEIEKFSVPMDEYLRRCDGIVDEFERMKIFSKSDEPMHVHKSHEYGSTIIHSIVTGKPSVVYGNMPNRGAISNLPPDAIAEVPTLVDRAGLQFTTVGALPPQLVGYMNPHITQHELFIRAAQEGRRDHVYQAAMFDPLTSATMSPDKIVEMCDELIAAHGFLKDGGYLPDLDAKKTLVPTSGKTFNPPTPQELRASWDAAQKEGHDDDLTDWKVFGPFHDSNGTISTAFVPGGIDETALAEGKLPDTAKAVSANKKGIVDLRRALGGERNKVAYAYAEIDSIHQRETVLNYMSDDGVKIWLNGKPVHEKDVLNRHDGEASVFLTDGVNRLLVKVTCEDGGNWALRVAVPKANF
;
A
#
# COMPACT_ATOMS: atom_id res chain seq x y z
N MET A 1 -26.28 -11.37 19.04
CA MET A 1 -25.33 -12.35 19.63
C MET A 1 -24.00 -11.62 19.74
N ALA A 2 -23.46 -11.51 20.94
CA ALA A 2 -22.14 -10.90 21.10
C ALA A 2 -21.10 -11.82 20.46
N ILE A 3 -20.40 -11.34 19.42
CA ILE A 3 -19.27 -12.01 18.80
C ILE A 3 -17.98 -11.53 19.43
N LYS A 4 -16.95 -12.39 19.43
CA LYS A 4 -15.59 -12.01 19.82
C LYS A 4 -14.67 -12.01 18.60
N VAL A 5 -14.05 -10.86 18.33
CA VAL A 5 -13.09 -10.67 17.24
C VAL A 5 -11.71 -10.39 17.83
N ALA A 6 -10.74 -11.25 17.59
CA ALA A 6 -9.35 -11.00 17.93
C ALA A 6 -8.64 -10.32 16.76
N MET A 7 -7.89 -9.25 17.02
CA MET A 7 -7.11 -8.52 16.01
C MET A 7 -5.62 -8.61 16.37
N ILE A 8 -4.87 -9.35 15.56
CA ILE A 8 -3.43 -9.60 15.75
C ILE A 8 -2.64 -8.63 14.86
N GLY A 9 -1.79 -7.81 15.48
CA GLY A 9 -1.14 -6.66 14.84
C GLY A 9 -1.99 -5.39 14.91
N ALA A 10 -2.76 -5.22 15.99
CA ALA A 10 -3.69 -4.11 16.19
C ALA A 10 -3.02 -2.73 16.30
N GLY A 11 -1.69 -2.69 16.46
CA GLY A 11 -0.88 -1.48 16.30
C GLY A 11 -0.83 -0.93 14.87
N SER A 12 -1.39 -1.65 13.88
CA SER A 12 -1.77 -1.11 12.57
C SER A 12 -3.01 -0.23 12.71
N VAL A 13 -2.84 0.96 13.28
CA VAL A 13 -3.91 1.80 13.83
C VAL A 13 -5.00 2.18 12.82
N VAL A 14 -4.63 2.39 11.56
CA VAL A 14 -5.59 2.74 10.49
C VAL A 14 -6.47 1.53 10.15
N PHE A 15 -5.86 0.36 9.97
CA PHE A 15 -6.56 -0.88 9.67
C PHE A 15 -7.49 -1.31 10.81
N SER A 16 -6.99 -1.33 12.05
CA SER A 16 -7.78 -1.67 13.23
C SER A 16 -8.99 -0.75 13.40
N LYS A 17 -8.78 0.56 13.22
CA LYS A 17 -9.86 1.56 13.26
C LYS A 17 -10.92 1.30 12.18
N ASN A 18 -10.51 1.10 10.93
CA ASN A 18 -11.42 0.92 9.81
C ASN A 18 -12.23 -0.38 9.95
N LEU A 19 -11.57 -1.52 10.20
CA LEU A 19 -12.26 -2.80 10.38
C LEU A 19 -13.20 -2.81 11.60
N THR A 20 -12.81 -2.16 12.70
CA THR A 20 -13.71 -1.99 13.85
C THR A 20 -14.94 -1.17 13.46
N GLY A 21 -14.75 -0.08 12.69
CA GLY A 21 -15.83 0.76 12.20
C GLY A 21 -16.78 -0.01 11.27
N ASP A 22 -16.24 -0.80 10.36
CA ASP A 22 -17.03 -1.61 9.45
C ASP A 22 -17.86 -2.69 10.16
N ILE A 23 -17.28 -3.35 11.17
CA ILE A 23 -17.98 -4.36 11.97
C ILE A 23 -19.08 -3.71 12.82
N LEU A 24 -18.77 -2.63 13.55
CA LEU A 24 -19.74 -1.92 14.39
C LEU A 24 -20.80 -1.17 13.57
N GLY A 25 -20.58 -0.98 12.28
CA GLY A 25 -21.57 -0.44 11.35
C GLY A 25 -22.80 -1.34 11.15
N TYR A 26 -22.65 -2.65 11.44
CA TYR A 26 -23.80 -3.57 11.44
C TYR A 26 -24.54 -3.50 12.79
N PRO A 27 -25.87 -3.31 12.80
CA PRO A 27 -26.66 -3.22 14.03
C PRO A 27 -26.50 -4.44 14.94
N GLU A 28 -26.28 -5.62 14.35
CA GLU A 28 -26.12 -6.90 15.04
C GLU A 28 -24.84 -7.00 15.87
N PHE A 29 -23.84 -6.11 15.64
CA PHE A 29 -22.50 -6.18 16.24
C PHE A 29 -22.14 -4.99 17.12
N LYS A 30 -23.09 -4.11 17.45
CA LYS A 30 -22.84 -2.93 18.28
C LYS A 30 -22.33 -3.22 19.70
N ASP A 31 -22.51 -4.43 20.18
CA ASP A 31 -22.04 -4.95 21.48
C ASP A 31 -20.92 -6.00 21.34
N ALA A 32 -20.24 -6.07 20.19
CA ALA A 32 -19.17 -7.01 19.94
C ALA A 32 -18.00 -6.83 20.91
N THR A 33 -17.31 -7.92 21.20
CA THR A 33 -16.05 -7.92 21.96
C THR A 33 -14.87 -7.93 21.00
N PHE A 34 -13.96 -6.97 21.16
CA PHE A 34 -12.69 -6.92 20.43
C PHE A 34 -11.53 -7.20 21.38
N SER A 35 -10.65 -8.12 20.98
CA SER A 35 -9.38 -8.39 21.67
C SER A 35 -8.24 -7.96 20.76
N TYR A 36 -7.66 -6.80 21.06
CA TYR A 36 -6.52 -6.25 20.32
C TYR A 36 -5.21 -6.78 20.88
N MET A 37 -4.35 -7.24 19.99
CA MET A 37 -3.01 -7.69 20.34
C MET A 37 -1.96 -7.01 19.46
N ASP A 38 -0.94 -6.48 20.09
CA ASP A 38 0.29 -6.03 19.42
C ASP A 38 1.48 -6.22 20.37
N ILE A 39 2.67 -6.43 19.83
CA ILE A 39 3.90 -6.54 20.61
C ILE A 39 4.39 -5.17 21.12
N ASP A 40 4.01 -4.09 20.41
CA ASP A 40 4.31 -2.71 20.77
C ASP A 40 3.18 -2.14 21.62
N ALA A 41 3.48 -1.89 22.91
CA ALA A 41 2.49 -1.42 23.88
C ALA A 41 1.93 -0.03 23.53
N GLU A 42 2.75 0.88 22.96
CA GLU A 42 2.30 2.23 22.59
C GLU A 42 1.36 2.16 21.38
N ARG A 43 1.73 1.41 20.35
CA ARG A 43 0.88 1.20 19.18
C ARG A 43 -0.46 0.55 19.55
N LEU A 44 -0.41 -0.44 20.44
CA LEU A 44 -1.60 -1.12 20.97
C LEU A 44 -2.53 -0.15 21.69
N GLU A 45 -1.99 0.70 22.56
CA GLU A 45 -2.78 1.69 23.29
C GLU A 45 -3.44 2.70 22.34
N VAL A 46 -2.68 3.22 21.37
CA VAL A 46 -3.21 4.14 20.36
C VAL A 46 -4.33 3.49 19.55
N GLY A 47 -4.12 2.26 19.07
CA GLY A 47 -5.14 1.49 18.35
C GLY A 47 -6.41 1.29 19.15
N ALA A 48 -6.29 0.83 20.40
CA ALA A 48 -7.43 0.62 21.29
C ALA A 48 -8.20 1.93 21.56
N ASN A 49 -7.50 3.05 21.77
CA ASN A 49 -8.14 4.36 22.00
C ASN A 49 -8.89 4.85 20.77
N LEU A 50 -8.32 4.71 19.57
CA LEU A 50 -9.03 5.03 18.31
C LEU A 50 -10.29 4.20 18.15
N CYS A 51 -10.24 2.90 18.46
CA CYS A 51 -11.38 2.02 18.35
C CYS A 51 -12.49 2.33 19.39
N ARG A 52 -12.13 2.80 20.60
CA ARG A 52 -13.11 3.35 21.54
C ARG A 52 -13.81 4.60 21.00
N LYS A 53 -13.06 5.50 20.32
CA LYS A 53 -13.63 6.65 19.63
C LYS A 53 -14.59 6.23 18.49
N VAL A 54 -14.25 5.18 17.74
CA VAL A 54 -15.12 4.60 16.70
C VAL A 54 -16.43 4.11 17.32
N GLY A 55 -16.37 3.34 18.42
CA GLY A 55 -17.56 2.88 19.14
C GLY A 55 -18.48 4.04 19.54
N LYS A 56 -17.90 5.10 20.12
CA LYS A 56 -18.64 6.31 20.50
C LYS A 56 -19.27 7.01 19.29
N ALA A 57 -18.55 7.12 18.19
CA ALA A 57 -19.05 7.79 16.98
C ALA A 57 -20.21 7.04 16.30
N LEU A 58 -20.26 5.71 16.44
CA LEU A 58 -21.31 4.86 15.87
C LEU A 58 -22.46 4.56 16.85
N ASP A 59 -22.49 5.19 18.02
CA ASP A 59 -23.45 4.86 19.10
C ASP A 59 -23.48 3.34 19.36
N ALA A 60 -22.30 2.76 19.52
CA ALA A 60 -22.07 1.35 19.82
C ALA A 60 -21.36 1.21 21.17
N ASN A 61 -21.53 0.07 21.82
CA ASN A 61 -20.95 -0.20 23.14
C ASN A 61 -20.06 -1.46 23.13
N PRO A 62 -19.01 -1.51 22.30
CA PRO A 62 -18.14 -2.67 22.22
C PRO A 62 -17.32 -2.84 23.50
N THR A 63 -17.04 -4.09 23.86
CA THR A 63 -16.01 -4.40 24.85
C THR A 63 -14.66 -4.43 24.14
N ILE A 64 -13.69 -3.60 24.59
CA ILE A 64 -12.36 -3.52 24.00
C ILE A 64 -11.31 -3.96 25.01
N ASN A 65 -10.69 -5.11 24.77
CA ASN A 65 -9.57 -5.65 25.52
C ASN A 65 -8.28 -5.41 24.73
N ALA A 66 -7.20 -5.05 25.40
CA ALA A 66 -5.88 -4.85 24.78
C ALA A 66 -4.85 -5.66 25.55
N THR A 67 -4.06 -6.48 24.88
CA THR A 67 -3.07 -7.37 25.48
C THR A 67 -1.87 -7.55 24.55
N GLN A 68 -0.69 -7.78 25.13
CA GLN A 68 0.50 -8.18 24.38
C GLN A 68 0.63 -9.71 24.26
N ASP A 69 -0.26 -10.46 24.90
CA ASP A 69 -0.32 -11.93 24.84
C ASP A 69 -1.28 -12.40 23.74
N ARG A 70 -0.71 -13.01 22.69
CA ARG A 70 -1.47 -13.55 21.56
C ARG A 70 -2.45 -14.62 22.00
N ARG A 71 -2.08 -15.50 22.94
CA ARG A 71 -2.93 -16.56 23.44
C ARG A 71 -4.15 -16.05 24.20
N GLU A 72 -3.95 -14.97 24.97
CA GLU A 72 -5.05 -14.29 25.65
C GLU A 72 -6.01 -13.65 24.62
N ALA A 73 -5.48 -13.02 23.59
CA ALA A 73 -6.29 -12.37 22.57
C ALA A 73 -7.18 -13.35 21.81
N VAL A 74 -6.65 -14.48 21.35
CA VAL A 74 -7.38 -15.46 20.52
C VAL A 74 -8.29 -16.40 21.31
N ARG A 75 -8.14 -16.50 22.63
CA ARG A 75 -8.96 -17.40 23.46
C ARG A 75 -10.44 -17.12 23.26
N ASP A 76 -11.20 -18.17 22.92
CA ASP A 76 -12.65 -18.12 22.69
C ASP A 76 -13.10 -17.09 21.63
N ALA A 77 -12.23 -16.76 20.67
CA ALA A 77 -12.60 -15.89 19.56
C ALA A 77 -13.50 -16.62 18.56
N ASP A 78 -14.47 -15.91 17.97
CA ASP A 78 -15.26 -16.39 16.85
C ASP A 78 -14.55 -16.09 15.52
N PHE A 79 -13.82 -14.97 15.48
CA PHE A 79 -13.05 -14.52 14.33
C PHE A 79 -11.68 -14.01 14.78
N VAL A 80 -10.66 -14.29 13.96
CA VAL A 80 -9.31 -13.75 14.16
C VAL A 80 -8.91 -12.99 12.90
N ILE A 81 -8.50 -11.74 13.05
CA ILE A 81 -8.01 -10.89 11.96
C ILE A 81 -6.50 -10.71 12.16
N ASN A 82 -5.72 -11.14 11.17
CA ASN A 82 -4.27 -10.98 11.16
C ASN A 82 -3.83 -9.87 10.22
N MET A 83 -3.06 -8.90 10.73
CA MET A 83 -2.58 -7.73 9.99
C MET A 83 -1.12 -7.37 10.34
N VAL A 84 -0.32 -8.36 10.69
CA VAL A 84 1.06 -8.14 11.14
C VAL A 84 2.03 -7.87 10.00
N GLN A 85 3.08 -7.11 10.30
CA GLN A 85 4.27 -6.97 9.48
C GLN A 85 5.51 -7.24 10.35
N ILE A 86 6.07 -8.43 10.20
CA ILE A 86 7.22 -8.85 11.00
C ILE A 86 8.49 -8.12 10.54
N GLY A 87 9.24 -7.58 11.51
CA GLY A 87 10.49 -6.85 11.28
C GLY A 87 10.32 -5.39 10.86
N GLY A 88 9.09 -4.95 10.59
CA GLY A 88 8.79 -3.53 10.33
C GLY A 88 9.57 -2.93 9.17
N PHE A 89 9.82 -1.63 9.23
CA PHE A 89 10.53 -0.90 8.18
C PHE A 89 12.01 -1.32 8.04
N ASP A 90 12.68 -1.65 9.15
CA ASP A 90 14.10 -2.04 9.12
C ASP A 90 14.33 -3.29 8.28
N SER A 91 13.47 -4.30 8.42
CA SER A 91 13.52 -5.50 7.56
C SER A 91 13.18 -5.18 6.10
N THR A 92 12.27 -4.24 5.86
CA THR A 92 11.96 -3.79 4.50
C THR A 92 13.16 -3.10 3.84
N LEU A 93 13.94 -2.31 4.59
CA LEU A 93 15.20 -1.74 4.08
C LEU A 93 16.19 -2.82 3.68
N VAL A 94 16.32 -3.90 4.44
CA VAL A 94 17.15 -5.07 4.05
C VAL A 94 16.64 -5.68 2.75
N ASP A 95 15.32 -5.89 2.62
CA ASP A 95 14.69 -6.46 1.42
C ASP A 95 14.94 -5.62 0.14
N PHE A 96 15.20 -4.32 0.27
CA PHE A 96 15.51 -3.43 -0.84
C PHE A 96 17.00 -3.26 -1.07
N GLU A 97 17.77 -2.92 -0.03
CA GLU A 97 19.16 -2.48 -0.16
C GLU A 97 20.12 -3.62 -0.47
N ILE A 98 19.89 -4.83 0.03
CA ILE A 98 20.74 -5.97 -0.33
C ILE A 98 20.59 -6.33 -1.82
N PRO A 99 19.37 -6.56 -2.36
CA PRO A 99 19.22 -6.81 -3.80
C PRO A 99 19.75 -5.68 -4.68
N ARG A 100 19.62 -4.41 -4.25
CA ARG A 100 20.13 -3.24 -4.96
C ARG A 100 21.64 -3.32 -5.23
N LYS A 101 22.44 -3.84 -4.29
CA LYS A 101 23.89 -4.06 -4.47
C LYS A 101 24.20 -4.99 -5.64
N TYR A 102 23.28 -5.86 -5.99
CA TYR A 102 23.38 -6.82 -7.09
C TYR A 102 22.72 -6.32 -8.38
N GLY A 103 22.24 -5.08 -8.40
CA GLY A 103 21.60 -4.46 -9.55
C GLY A 103 20.09 -4.75 -9.66
N LEU A 104 19.47 -5.31 -8.62
CA LEU A 104 18.04 -5.61 -8.58
C LEU A 104 17.29 -4.53 -7.80
N GLY A 105 16.47 -3.75 -8.51
CA GLY A 105 15.62 -2.72 -7.92
C GLY A 105 14.16 -3.15 -7.89
N PHE A 106 13.41 -2.61 -6.93
CA PHE A 106 11.99 -2.89 -6.73
C PHE A 106 11.15 -1.62 -6.64
N THR A 107 9.85 -1.79 -6.81
CA THR A 107 8.82 -0.79 -6.49
C THR A 107 8.27 -0.99 -5.07
N ILE A 108 7.81 -2.20 -4.75
CA ILE A 108 7.11 -2.57 -3.51
C ILE A 108 7.80 -3.69 -2.73
N ALA A 109 8.30 -4.74 -3.40
CA ALA A 109 9.04 -5.89 -2.83
C ALA A 109 8.34 -6.62 -1.66
N ASP A 110 7.01 -6.58 -1.57
CA ASP A 110 6.28 -7.16 -0.43
C ASP A 110 5.53 -8.46 -0.74
N THR A 111 5.43 -8.83 -2.02
CA THR A 111 4.58 -9.96 -2.48
C THR A 111 5.38 -11.06 -3.16
N THR A 112 6.35 -10.73 -3.99
CA THR A 112 7.15 -11.67 -4.80
C THR A 112 8.60 -11.26 -4.82
N GLY A 113 9.44 -12.04 -5.51
CA GLY A 113 10.88 -11.80 -5.56
C GLY A 113 11.58 -12.07 -4.22
N PRO A 114 12.88 -11.76 -4.14
CA PRO A 114 13.65 -11.94 -2.90
C PRO A 114 13.03 -11.20 -1.71
N GLY A 115 12.58 -9.95 -1.88
CA GLY A 115 11.96 -9.17 -0.81
C GLY A 115 10.71 -9.83 -0.26
N GLY A 116 9.74 -10.18 -1.12
CA GLY A 116 8.52 -10.89 -0.72
C GLY A 116 8.82 -12.25 -0.09
N PHE A 117 9.78 -12.99 -0.65
CA PHE A 117 10.18 -14.28 -0.14
C PHE A 117 10.75 -14.21 1.29
N PHE A 118 11.67 -13.28 1.56
CA PHE A 118 12.23 -13.09 2.90
C PHE A 118 11.20 -12.53 3.87
N ARG A 119 10.30 -11.67 3.43
CA ARG A 119 9.16 -11.22 4.23
C ARG A 119 8.27 -12.39 4.65
N ALA A 120 7.99 -13.34 3.76
CA ALA A 120 7.26 -14.56 4.08
C ALA A 120 8.04 -15.46 5.06
N LEU A 121 9.34 -15.67 4.84
CA LEU A 121 10.18 -16.50 5.73
C LEU A 121 10.18 -15.97 7.17
N ARG A 122 10.31 -14.64 7.37
CA ARG A 122 10.27 -14.06 8.72
C ARG A 122 8.87 -14.04 9.33
N THR A 123 7.82 -14.10 8.51
CA THR A 123 6.42 -14.17 8.98
C THR A 123 5.98 -15.59 9.32
N TYR A 124 6.60 -16.60 8.72
CA TYR A 124 6.25 -18.02 8.87
C TYR A 124 6.17 -18.49 10.34
N PRO A 125 7.17 -18.28 11.23
CA PRO A 125 7.10 -18.77 12.61
C PRO A 125 5.94 -18.16 13.39
N MET A 126 5.64 -16.86 13.14
CA MET A 126 4.53 -16.18 13.80
C MET A 126 3.19 -16.75 13.37
N LEU A 127 2.96 -16.92 12.05
CA LEU A 127 1.71 -17.47 11.53
C LEU A 127 1.50 -18.91 11.96
N LYS A 128 2.56 -19.75 11.90
CA LYS A 128 2.51 -21.11 12.39
C LYS A 128 2.09 -21.15 13.86
N GLY A 129 2.75 -20.37 14.73
CA GLY A 129 2.39 -20.27 16.14
C GLY A 129 0.98 -19.70 16.36
N LEU A 130 0.51 -18.78 15.52
CA LEU A 130 -0.86 -18.27 15.60
C LEU A 130 -1.90 -19.36 15.37
N VAL A 131 -1.75 -20.15 14.30
CA VAL A 131 -2.74 -21.20 13.99
C VAL A 131 -2.65 -22.39 14.96
N GLU A 132 -1.46 -22.66 15.56
CA GLU A 132 -1.31 -23.61 16.66
C GLU A 132 -2.10 -23.16 17.90
N ASP A 133 -1.95 -21.87 18.30
CA ASP A 133 -2.74 -21.29 19.40
C ASP A 133 -4.25 -21.29 19.10
N MET A 134 -4.65 -20.97 17.87
CA MET A 134 -6.06 -21.02 17.46
C MET A 134 -6.63 -22.43 17.52
N THR A 135 -5.86 -23.43 17.09
CA THR A 135 -6.28 -24.85 17.14
C THR A 135 -6.59 -25.28 18.58
N GLU A 136 -5.82 -24.79 19.56
CA GLU A 136 -6.03 -25.09 20.97
C GLU A 136 -7.16 -24.26 21.59
N LEU A 137 -7.21 -22.95 21.30
CA LEU A 137 -7.96 -21.97 22.08
C LEU A 137 -9.27 -21.50 21.42
N CYS A 138 -9.39 -21.60 20.10
CA CYS A 138 -10.57 -21.21 19.32
C CYS A 138 -10.70 -22.01 18.00
N PRO A 139 -10.78 -23.36 18.04
CA PRO A 139 -10.69 -24.21 16.84
C PRO A 139 -11.83 -24.03 15.82
N LYS A 140 -12.90 -23.33 16.20
CA LYS A 140 -14.03 -23.00 15.31
C LYS A 140 -13.96 -21.60 14.72
N ALA A 141 -12.98 -20.81 15.14
CA ALA A 141 -12.82 -19.46 14.64
C ALA A 141 -12.43 -19.43 13.16
N VAL A 142 -12.85 -18.39 12.45
CA VAL A 142 -12.41 -18.13 11.08
C VAL A 142 -11.28 -17.11 11.12
N LEU A 143 -10.16 -17.45 10.44
CA LEU A 143 -9.00 -16.56 10.31
C LEU A 143 -9.10 -15.75 9.03
N LEU A 144 -9.11 -14.42 9.16
CA LEU A 144 -9.08 -13.44 8.09
C LEU A 144 -7.66 -12.87 8.02
N ASN A 145 -6.90 -13.21 6.98
CA ASN A 145 -5.53 -12.78 6.83
C ASN A 145 -5.43 -11.58 5.87
N TYR A 146 -4.90 -10.46 6.35
CA TYR A 146 -4.60 -9.26 5.56
C TYR A 146 -3.10 -9.03 5.34
N SER A 147 -2.25 -9.92 5.86
CA SER A 147 -0.80 -9.76 5.75
C SER A 147 -0.26 -10.29 4.42
N ASN A 148 0.65 -9.52 3.81
CA ASN A 148 1.45 -9.92 2.64
C ASN A 148 2.79 -10.54 3.07
N PRO A 149 3.36 -11.42 2.22
CA PRO A 149 2.87 -11.96 0.92
C PRO A 149 1.67 -12.89 1.08
N MET A 150 0.57 -12.54 0.47
CA MET A 150 -0.71 -13.21 0.69
C MET A 150 -0.65 -14.72 0.44
N SER A 151 -0.19 -15.13 -0.74
CA SER A 151 -0.19 -16.54 -1.13
C SER A 151 0.73 -17.40 -0.24
N MET A 152 1.95 -16.91 0.09
CA MET A 152 2.89 -17.63 0.95
C MET A 152 2.39 -17.70 2.40
N ASN A 153 1.81 -16.62 2.90
CA ASN A 153 1.20 -16.59 4.24
C ASN A 153 0.01 -17.55 4.34
N MET A 154 -0.84 -17.58 3.32
CA MET A 154 -1.97 -18.52 3.26
C MET A 154 -1.50 -19.97 3.16
N GLN A 155 -0.40 -20.27 2.44
CA GLN A 155 0.21 -21.60 2.47
C GLN A 155 0.69 -21.98 3.87
N THR A 156 1.32 -21.04 4.60
CA THR A 156 1.72 -21.29 5.99
C THR A 156 0.52 -21.68 6.85
N ILE A 157 -0.55 -20.89 6.79
CA ILE A 157 -1.78 -21.13 7.57
C ILE A 157 -2.41 -22.48 7.24
N THR A 158 -2.64 -22.74 5.95
CA THR A 158 -3.41 -23.90 5.49
C THR A 158 -2.64 -25.22 5.49
N ARG A 159 -1.30 -25.16 5.52
CA ARG A 159 -0.45 -26.35 5.66
C ARG A 159 -0.01 -26.62 7.10
N SER A 160 -0.30 -25.71 8.02
CA SER A 160 0.03 -25.85 9.44
C SER A 160 -1.19 -26.15 10.32
N SER A 161 -2.41 -26.01 9.79
CA SER A 161 -3.65 -26.25 10.56
C SER A 161 -4.86 -26.50 9.68
N ASP A 162 -5.92 -27.04 10.29
CA ASP A 162 -7.25 -27.18 9.68
C ASP A 162 -8.18 -25.99 9.99
N ILE A 163 -7.66 -24.92 10.56
CA ILE A 163 -8.43 -23.68 10.84
C ILE A 163 -9.01 -23.14 9.53
N GLN A 164 -10.31 -22.83 9.53
CA GLN A 164 -10.93 -22.17 8.39
C GLN A 164 -10.34 -20.79 8.20
N ALA A 165 -9.73 -20.53 7.05
CA ALA A 165 -9.02 -19.29 6.81
C ALA A 165 -9.21 -18.78 5.37
N VAL A 166 -9.16 -17.46 5.21
CA VAL A 166 -9.15 -16.77 3.92
C VAL A 166 -8.20 -15.59 3.94
N GLY A 167 -7.43 -15.45 2.88
CA GLY A 167 -6.63 -14.26 2.63
C GLY A 167 -7.47 -13.20 1.90
N LEU A 168 -7.37 -11.97 2.34
CA LEU A 168 -8.19 -10.86 1.86
C LEU A 168 -7.33 -9.74 1.28
N CYS A 169 -7.64 -9.36 0.06
CA CYS A 169 -7.05 -8.20 -0.63
C CYS A 169 -8.19 -7.39 -1.24
N HIS A 170 -8.05 -6.07 -1.22
CA HIS A 170 -9.02 -5.17 -1.85
C HIS A 170 -8.75 -4.88 -3.32
N SER A 171 -7.70 -5.52 -3.90
CA SER A 171 -7.28 -5.26 -5.28
C SER A 171 -8.35 -5.59 -6.33
N VAL A 172 -9.15 -6.64 -6.12
CA VAL A 172 -10.20 -7.02 -7.07
C VAL A 172 -11.29 -5.95 -7.15
N GLN A 173 -11.96 -5.61 -6.03
CA GLN A 173 -13.02 -4.60 -6.06
C GLN A 173 -12.48 -3.19 -6.36
N GLY A 174 -11.32 -2.83 -5.84
CA GLY A 174 -10.69 -1.53 -6.09
C GLY A 174 -10.38 -1.33 -7.57
N THR A 175 -9.76 -2.31 -8.21
CA THR A 175 -9.48 -2.28 -9.65
C THR A 175 -10.76 -2.29 -10.46
N PHE A 176 -11.78 -3.09 -10.08
CA PHE A 176 -13.04 -3.10 -10.80
C PHE A 176 -13.72 -1.73 -10.80
N ASN A 177 -13.80 -1.07 -9.64
CA ASN A 177 -14.32 0.28 -9.52
C ASN A 177 -13.54 1.28 -10.39
N GLN A 178 -12.22 1.15 -10.43
CA GLN A 178 -11.37 1.98 -11.29
C GLN A 178 -11.67 1.76 -12.78
N LEU A 179 -11.83 0.51 -13.21
CA LEU A 179 -12.20 0.18 -14.60
C LEU A 179 -13.56 0.75 -14.97
N MET A 180 -14.54 0.65 -14.07
CA MET A 180 -15.87 1.23 -14.30
C MET A 180 -15.79 2.76 -14.37
N GLY A 181 -14.93 3.40 -13.57
CA GLY A 181 -14.64 4.83 -13.68
C GLY A 181 -14.10 5.24 -15.06
N TYR A 182 -13.20 4.45 -15.66
CA TYR A 182 -12.70 4.70 -17.02
C TYR A 182 -13.80 4.59 -18.10
N LEU A 183 -14.79 3.74 -17.86
CA LEU A 183 -15.90 3.52 -18.78
C LEU A 183 -17.10 4.45 -18.53
N GLY A 184 -17.08 5.24 -17.44
CA GLY A 184 -18.20 6.06 -17.02
C GLY A 184 -19.42 5.24 -16.57
N GLU A 185 -19.19 4.06 -16.00
CA GLU A 185 -20.24 3.09 -15.62
C GLU A 185 -20.38 2.97 -14.10
N ASN A 186 -21.57 2.61 -13.62
CA ASN A 186 -21.79 2.29 -12.22
C ASN A 186 -21.42 0.82 -11.97
N PRO A 187 -20.50 0.52 -11.04
CA PRO A 187 -20.09 -0.86 -10.72
C PRO A 187 -21.25 -1.77 -10.32
N ASP A 188 -22.27 -1.25 -9.65
CA ASP A 188 -23.43 -2.04 -9.19
C ASP A 188 -24.30 -2.61 -10.30
N ASP A 189 -24.22 -2.04 -11.51
CA ASP A 189 -24.97 -2.49 -12.70
C ASP A 189 -24.22 -3.56 -13.52
N MET A 190 -23.03 -3.94 -13.06
CA MET A 190 -22.11 -4.77 -13.84
C MET A 190 -21.99 -6.18 -13.25
N THR A 191 -21.59 -7.12 -14.10
CA THR A 191 -21.16 -8.45 -13.69
C THR A 191 -19.72 -8.70 -14.12
N PHE A 192 -18.93 -9.33 -13.26
CA PHE A 192 -17.57 -9.71 -13.61
C PHE A 192 -17.16 -11.04 -12.98
N ILE A 193 -16.16 -11.67 -13.57
CA ILE A 193 -15.44 -12.82 -13.02
C ILE A 193 -13.96 -12.47 -13.06
N CYS A 194 -13.33 -12.52 -11.90
CA CYS A 194 -11.90 -12.33 -11.73
C CYS A 194 -11.31 -13.59 -11.09
N ALA A 195 -10.17 -14.08 -11.57
CA ALA A 195 -9.51 -15.23 -11.00
C ALA A 195 -8.02 -15.29 -11.34
N GLY A 196 -7.25 -15.91 -10.45
CA GLY A 196 -5.82 -16.10 -10.58
C GLY A 196 -5.17 -16.38 -9.24
N ILE A 197 -4.03 -15.77 -8.99
CA ILE A 197 -3.38 -15.70 -7.69
C ILE A 197 -3.36 -14.25 -7.21
N ASN A 198 -3.16 -14.02 -5.93
CA ASN A 198 -3.15 -12.67 -5.36
C ASN A 198 -2.24 -11.71 -6.13
N HIS A 199 -2.74 -10.51 -6.40
CA HIS A 199 -2.11 -9.45 -7.20
C HIS A 199 -1.91 -9.78 -8.69
N MET A 200 -2.14 -11.02 -9.09
CA MET A 200 -2.05 -11.52 -10.47
C MET A 200 -3.33 -12.27 -10.89
N ALA A 201 -4.47 -11.91 -10.33
CA ALA A 201 -5.77 -12.31 -10.82
C ALA A 201 -6.18 -11.43 -12.02
N PHE A 202 -6.92 -11.99 -12.95
CA PHE A 202 -7.32 -11.32 -14.19
C PHE A 202 -8.84 -11.27 -14.31
N TYR A 203 -9.37 -10.16 -14.82
CA TYR A 203 -10.79 -10.04 -15.17
C TYR A 203 -11.07 -10.88 -16.41
N LEU A 204 -11.58 -12.08 -16.21
CA LEU A 204 -11.89 -13.02 -17.30
C LEU A 204 -13.17 -12.61 -18.05
N LYS A 205 -14.05 -11.89 -17.34
CA LYS A 205 -15.34 -11.46 -17.85
C LYS A 205 -15.73 -10.14 -17.18
N MET A 206 -16.21 -9.18 -17.96
CA MET A 206 -16.81 -7.94 -17.49
C MET A 206 -17.97 -7.60 -18.43
N GLU A 207 -19.18 -7.51 -17.92
CA GLU A 207 -20.39 -7.33 -18.75
C GLU A 207 -21.39 -6.35 -18.14
N LYS A 208 -22.09 -5.65 -19.03
CA LYS A 208 -23.31 -4.91 -18.73
C LYS A 208 -24.48 -5.52 -19.50
N ASN A 209 -25.48 -6.07 -18.81
CA ASN A 209 -26.64 -6.71 -19.43
C ASN A 209 -26.25 -7.77 -20.50
N GLY A 210 -25.19 -8.54 -20.24
CA GLY A 210 -24.68 -9.57 -21.15
C GLY A 210 -23.80 -9.06 -22.29
N VAL A 211 -23.51 -7.75 -22.33
CA VAL A 211 -22.62 -7.16 -23.35
C VAL A 211 -21.21 -7.03 -22.75
N ASP A 212 -20.23 -7.61 -23.45
CA ASP A 212 -18.82 -7.55 -23.08
C ASP A 212 -18.29 -6.11 -23.09
N LEU A 213 -17.59 -5.72 -22.01
CA LEU A 213 -17.02 -4.38 -21.83
C LEU A 213 -15.57 -4.27 -22.30
N TYR A 214 -14.88 -5.36 -22.62
CA TYR A 214 -13.51 -5.32 -23.08
C TYR A 214 -13.28 -4.46 -24.33
N PRO A 215 -14.13 -4.50 -25.38
CA PRO A 215 -13.96 -3.62 -26.51
C PRO A 215 -13.92 -2.14 -26.14
N ARG A 216 -14.78 -1.72 -25.20
CA ARG A 216 -14.80 -0.34 -24.70
C ARG A 216 -13.56 -0.01 -23.86
N LEU A 217 -13.04 -0.97 -23.09
CA LEU A 217 -11.82 -0.77 -22.29
C LEU A 217 -10.59 -0.65 -23.20
N PHE A 218 -10.50 -1.44 -24.27
CA PHE A 218 -9.47 -1.29 -25.30
C PHE A 218 -9.56 0.06 -26.03
N GLU A 219 -10.74 0.61 -26.20
CA GLU A 219 -10.92 1.95 -26.75
C GLU A 219 -10.52 3.03 -25.74
N ALA A 220 -10.95 2.91 -24.48
CA ALA A 220 -10.65 3.86 -23.40
C ALA A 220 -9.15 4.03 -23.17
N MET A 221 -8.33 2.96 -23.32
CA MET A 221 -6.88 3.06 -23.15
C MET A 221 -6.18 3.94 -24.22
N ASN A 222 -6.87 4.34 -25.30
CA ASN A 222 -6.33 5.28 -26.28
C ASN A 222 -6.41 6.74 -25.77
N ASP A 223 -7.19 7.01 -24.74
CA ASP A 223 -7.18 8.31 -24.06
C ASP A 223 -5.94 8.39 -23.14
N PRO A 224 -5.01 9.36 -23.35
CA PRO A 224 -3.85 9.54 -22.47
C PRO A 224 -4.22 9.75 -20.99
N LYS A 225 -5.38 10.35 -20.70
CA LYS A 225 -5.85 10.55 -19.32
C LYS A 225 -6.17 9.22 -18.63
N VAL A 226 -6.63 8.22 -19.37
CA VAL A 226 -6.87 6.86 -18.88
C VAL A 226 -5.57 6.07 -18.86
N TYR A 227 -4.86 5.99 -20.00
CA TYR A 227 -3.64 5.19 -20.14
C TYR A 227 -2.57 5.56 -19.11
N ASN A 228 -2.31 6.85 -18.90
CA ASN A 228 -1.26 7.33 -18.01
C ASN A 228 -1.49 6.98 -16.53
N THR A 229 -2.72 6.66 -16.13
CA THR A 229 -3.01 6.24 -14.74
C THR A 229 -2.51 4.83 -14.43
N ASN A 230 -2.33 3.98 -15.47
CA ASN A 230 -2.03 2.55 -15.29
C ASN A 230 -1.24 1.96 -16.47
N LYS A 231 -0.17 2.62 -16.89
CA LYS A 231 0.60 2.26 -18.10
C LYS A 231 1.03 0.80 -18.15
N VAL A 232 1.54 0.24 -17.06
CA VAL A 232 1.99 -1.16 -17.00
C VAL A 232 0.81 -2.12 -17.18
N ARG A 233 -0.28 -1.92 -16.45
CA ARG A 233 -1.46 -2.81 -16.54
C ARG A 233 -2.15 -2.73 -17.89
N PHE A 234 -2.24 -1.55 -18.50
CA PHE A 234 -2.77 -1.40 -19.86
C PHE A 234 -1.86 -2.06 -20.89
N GLU A 235 -0.54 -1.97 -20.74
CA GLU A 235 0.37 -2.70 -21.65
C GLU A 235 0.24 -4.21 -21.45
N MET A 236 0.06 -4.70 -20.23
CA MET A 236 -0.23 -6.10 -19.95
C MET A 236 -1.56 -6.52 -20.60
N MET A 237 -2.63 -5.76 -20.44
CA MET A 237 -3.91 -6.03 -21.10
C MET A 237 -3.75 -6.10 -22.62
N LYS A 238 -3.04 -5.14 -23.22
CA LYS A 238 -2.78 -5.09 -24.67
C LYS A 238 -2.06 -6.35 -25.19
N ARG A 239 -1.19 -6.97 -24.38
CA ARG A 239 -0.40 -8.14 -24.79
C ARG A 239 -1.06 -9.47 -24.43
N PHE A 240 -1.70 -9.55 -23.25
CA PHE A 240 -2.27 -10.78 -22.73
C PHE A 240 -3.78 -10.90 -22.95
N GLY A 241 -4.46 -9.81 -23.33
CA GLY A 241 -5.89 -9.79 -23.65
C GLY A 241 -6.81 -9.58 -22.45
N TYR A 242 -6.27 -9.53 -21.23
CA TYR A 242 -7.03 -9.41 -19.99
C TYR A 242 -6.40 -8.37 -19.04
N PHE A 243 -7.23 -7.62 -18.33
CA PHE A 243 -6.75 -6.66 -17.34
C PHE A 243 -6.45 -7.37 -16.02
N VAL A 244 -5.30 -7.04 -15.43
CA VAL A 244 -4.80 -7.64 -14.18
C VAL A 244 -5.20 -6.80 -12.98
N THR A 245 -5.42 -7.46 -11.84
CA THR A 245 -5.65 -6.79 -10.56
C THR A 245 -4.38 -6.09 -10.04
N GLU A 246 -4.52 -5.38 -8.93
CA GLU A 246 -3.48 -4.61 -8.25
C GLU A 246 -2.99 -3.41 -9.07
N SER A 247 -1.87 -2.82 -8.70
CA SER A 247 -1.38 -1.59 -9.30
C SER A 247 -0.31 -1.81 -10.36
N SER A 248 0.02 -0.76 -11.12
CA SER A 248 1.08 -0.80 -12.11
C SER A 248 2.45 -1.02 -11.48
N GLU A 249 2.71 -0.48 -10.29
CA GLU A 249 3.96 -0.66 -9.56
C GLU A 249 4.22 -2.13 -9.22
N HIS A 250 3.20 -2.83 -8.68
CA HIS A 250 3.32 -4.27 -8.39
C HIS A 250 3.52 -5.08 -9.68
N ASN A 251 2.72 -4.82 -10.72
CA ASN A 251 2.82 -5.59 -11.96
C ASN A 251 4.11 -5.33 -12.73
N ALA A 252 4.79 -4.19 -12.50
CA ALA A 252 6.11 -3.93 -13.07
C ALA A 252 7.18 -4.86 -12.51
N GLU A 253 7.11 -5.21 -11.20
CA GLU A 253 8.08 -6.10 -10.56
C GLU A 253 7.71 -7.58 -10.65
N TYR A 254 6.47 -7.94 -11.05
CA TYR A 254 6.06 -9.36 -11.22
C TYR A 254 6.47 -9.94 -12.56
N SER A 255 7.05 -9.17 -13.42
CA SER A 255 7.36 -9.59 -14.79
C SER A 255 8.76 -9.15 -15.23
N PRO A 256 9.36 -9.83 -16.22
CA PRO A 256 10.66 -9.45 -16.77
C PRO A 256 10.57 -8.30 -17.79
N TYR A 257 9.38 -7.69 -18.01
CA TYR A 257 9.14 -6.87 -19.20
C TYR A 257 9.41 -5.37 -19.02
N PHE A 258 9.62 -4.89 -17.80
CA PHE A 258 9.72 -3.46 -17.52
C PHE A 258 11.05 -3.10 -16.84
N ILE A 259 11.21 -3.38 -15.56
CA ILE A 259 12.36 -2.98 -14.75
C ILE A 259 13.71 -3.49 -15.30
N PRO A 260 13.87 -4.75 -15.77
CA PRO A 260 15.15 -5.25 -16.26
C PRO A 260 15.67 -4.53 -17.51
N HIS A 261 14.81 -3.81 -18.23
CA HIS A 261 15.18 -3.10 -19.45
C HIS A 261 15.75 -1.69 -19.19
N GLY A 262 15.92 -1.30 -17.92
CA GLY A 262 16.65 -0.10 -17.51
C GLY A 262 15.82 1.19 -17.52
N ALA A 263 16.53 2.30 -17.31
CA ALA A 263 15.93 3.60 -17.02
C ALA A 263 14.91 4.06 -18.07
N THR A 264 15.18 3.84 -19.36
CA THR A 264 14.28 4.25 -20.45
C THR A 264 12.89 3.60 -20.37
N GLU A 265 12.82 2.29 -20.06
CA GLU A 265 11.53 1.62 -19.94
C GLU A 265 10.86 1.94 -18.58
N ILE A 266 11.63 2.12 -17.52
CA ILE A 266 11.15 2.57 -16.21
C ILE A 266 10.45 3.94 -16.36
N GLU A 267 11.08 4.91 -17.01
CA GLU A 267 10.53 6.23 -17.26
C GLU A 267 9.30 6.18 -18.18
N LYS A 268 9.40 5.48 -19.30
CA LYS A 268 8.29 5.32 -20.27
C LYS A 268 7.01 4.82 -19.62
N PHE A 269 7.11 3.82 -18.76
CA PHE A 269 5.98 3.24 -18.05
C PHE A 269 5.69 3.90 -16.71
N SER A 270 6.45 4.95 -16.33
CA SER A 270 6.30 5.68 -15.07
C SER A 270 6.34 4.74 -13.85
N VAL A 271 7.30 3.80 -13.85
CA VAL A 271 7.46 2.82 -12.77
C VAL A 271 8.10 3.50 -11.56
N PRO A 272 7.38 3.60 -10.40
CA PRO A 272 7.87 4.34 -9.25
C PRO A 272 8.81 3.47 -8.39
N MET A 273 10.09 3.42 -8.76
CA MET A 273 11.09 2.68 -7.98
C MET A 273 11.09 3.16 -6.52
N ASP A 274 11.29 2.25 -5.57
CA ASP A 274 11.34 2.51 -4.12
C ASP A 274 10.03 3.06 -3.50
N GLU A 275 8.91 2.89 -4.17
CA GLU A 275 7.63 3.44 -3.72
C GLU A 275 7.25 2.95 -2.31
N TYR A 276 7.50 1.67 -2.00
CA TYR A 276 7.13 1.14 -0.68
C TYR A 276 7.97 1.73 0.46
N LEU A 277 9.24 2.05 0.21
CA LEU A 277 10.06 2.73 1.22
C LEU A 277 9.47 4.12 1.55
N ARG A 278 9.02 4.86 0.54
CA ARG A 278 8.33 6.15 0.73
C ARG A 278 6.99 5.98 1.46
N ARG A 279 6.23 4.92 1.14
CA ARG A 279 4.98 4.60 1.87
C ARG A 279 5.27 4.26 3.34
N CYS A 280 6.34 3.55 3.65
CA CYS A 280 6.74 3.24 5.03
C CYS A 280 7.00 4.50 5.85
N ASP A 281 7.71 5.49 5.27
CA ASP A 281 7.89 6.80 5.93
C ASP A 281 6.54 7.49 6.19
N GLY A 282 5.62 7.46 5.20
CA GLY A 282 4.27 8.01 5.35
C GLY A 282 3.46 7.32 6.46
N ILE A 283 3.61 6.00 6.61
CA ILE A 283 2.96 5.23 7.69
C ILE A 283 3.49 5.63 9.06
N VAL A 284 4.80 5.90 9.19
CA VAL A 284 5.38 6.42 10.44
C VAL A 284 4.79 7.79 10.79
N ASP A 285 4.74 8.70 9.82
CA ASP A 285 4.16 10.03 10.00
C ASP A 285 2.66 9.96 10.36
N GLU A 286 1.91 9.05 9.72
CA GLU A 286 0.49 8.84 10.01
C GLU A 286 0.26 8.29 11.42
N PHE A 287 1.13 7.39 11.88
CA PHE A 287 1.05 6.88 13.25
C PHE A 287 1.20 8.02 14.28
N GLU A 288 2.15 8.93 14.11
CA GLU A 288 2.33 10.06 15.02
C GLU A 288 1.10 10.99 15.03
N ARG A 289 0.47 11.22 13.87
CA ARG A 289 -0.79 11.97 13.79
C ARG A 289 -1.92 11.25 14.54
N MET A 290 -2.10 9.95 14.29
CA MET A 290 -3.13 9.15 14.94
C MET A 290 -2.91 9.05 16.45
N LYS A 291 -1.67 9.02 16.93
CA LYS A 291 -1.31 9.05 18.34
C LYS A 291 -1.81 10.31 19.03
N ILE A 292 -1.59 11.48 18.41
CA ILE A 292 -2.08 12.76 18.92
C ILE A 292 -3.63 12.76 18.93
N PHE A 293 -4.23 12.36 17.80
CA PHE A 293 -5.69 12.32 17.65
C PHE A 293 -6.36 11.34 18.62
N SER A 294 -5.72 10.21 18.94
CA SER A 294 -6.24 9.22 19.88
C SER A 294 -6.47 9.77 21.29
N LYS A 295 -5.72 10.80 21.66
CA LYS A 295 -5.76 11.47 22.98
C LYS A 295 -6.58 12.77 22.99
N SER A 296 -7.02 13.25 21.82
CA SER A 296 -7.82 14.47 21.69
C SER A 296 -9.30 14.22 21.98
N ASP A 297 -10.05 15.30 22.25
CA ASP A 297 -11.52 15.25 22.37
C ASP A 297 -12.23 15.42 21.01
N GLU A 298 -11.50 15.52 19.92
CA GLU A 298 -12.04 15.66 18.58
C GLU A 298 -12.94 14.46 18.22
N PRO A 299 -14.10 14.68 17.59
CA PRO A 299 -14.99 13.61 17.19
C PRO A 299 -14.36 12.75 16.09
N MET A 300 -14.62 11.45 16.13
CA MET A 300 -14.23 10.51 15.10
C MET A 300 -15.28 10.51 13.99
N HIS A 301 -14.85 10.67 12.75
CA HIS A 301 -15.68 10.39 11.58
C HIS A 301 -15.41 8.97 11.10
N VAL A 302 -16.46 8.17 10.96
CA VAL A 302 -16.36 6.77 10.53
C VAL A 302 -17.02 6.64 9.16
N HIS A 303 -16.25 6.17 8.20
CA HIS A 303 -16.73 5.82 6.86
C HIS A 303 -16.58 4.31 6.67
N LYS A 304 -17.53 3.70 5.96
CA LYS A 304 -17.40 2.29 5.58
C LYS A 304 -16.19 2.14 4.66
N SER A 305 -15.31 1.21 5.00
CA SER A 305 -14.16 0.89 4.16
C SER A 305 -14.54 -0.06 3.00
N HIS A 306 -13.59 -0.38 2.15
CA HIS A 306 -13.78 -1.35 1.06
C HIS A 306 -13.38 -2.78 1.45
N GLU A 307 -13.14 -3.03 2.75
CA GLU A 307 -12.64 -4.31 3.24
C GLU A 307 -13.74 -5.37 3.34
N TYR A 308 -13.44 -6.59 2.93
CA TYR A 308 -14.40 -7.70 2.96
C TYR A 308 -14.63 -8.30 4.34
N GLY A 309 -13.73 -8.10 5.32
CA GLY A 309 -13.76 -8.80 6.60
C GLY A 309 -15.08 -8.66 7.33
N SER A 310 -15.63 -7.45 7.41
CA SER A 310 -16.92 -7.21 8.07
C SER A 310 -18.08 -7.90 7.35
N THR A 311 -18.06 -7.96 6.02
CA THR A 311 -19.06 -8.66 5.21
C THR A 311 -19.01 -10.16 5.44
N ILE A 312 -17.81 -10.75 5.51
CA ILE A 312 -17.64 -12.18 5.83
C ILE A 312 -18.19 -12.50 7.21
N ILE A 313 -17.82 -11.74 8.23
CA ILE A 313 -18.32 -11.89 9.60
C ILE A 313 -19.84 -11.82 9.62
N HIS A 314 -20.41 -10.79 8.98
CA HIS A 314 -21.86 -10.60 8.91
C HIS A 314 -22.58 -11.77 8.24
N SER A 315 -22.06 -12.27 7.12
CA SER A 315 -22.65 -13.39 6.36
C SER A 315 -22.63 -14.69 7.17
N ILE A 316 -21.52 -15.00 7.84
CA ILE A 316 -21.41 -16.21 8.67
C ILE A 316 -22.37 -16.15 9.86
N VAL A 317 -22.45 -15.04 10.55
CA VAL A 317 -23.28 -14.87 11.76
C VAL A 317 -24.77 -14.83 11.44
N THR A 318 -25.15 -14.04 10.45
CA THR A 318 -26.58 -13.84 10.12
C THR A 318 -27.14 -14.89 9.16
N GLY A 319 -26.28 -15.53 8.36
CA GLY A 319 -26.66 -16.41 7.27
C GLY A 319 -27.11 -15.71 5.99
N LYS A 320 -26.97 -14.39 5.91
CA LYS A 320 -27.20 -13.64 4.67
C LYS A 320 -26.02 -13.90 3.72
N PRO A 321 -26.24 -14.53 2.56
CA PRO A 321 -25.13 -14.88 1.68
C PRO A 321 -24.48 -13.65 1.05
N SER A 322 -23.17 -13.70 0.85
CA SER A 322 -22.41 -12.73 0.07
C SER A 322 -21.37 -13.45 -0.78
N VAL A 323 -20.87 -12.76 -1.79
CA VAL A 323 -19.72 -13.22 -2.58
C VAL A 323 -18.59 -12.22 -2.40
N VAL A 324 -17.44 -12.73 -1.99
CA VAL A 324 -16.19 -11.98 -1.87
C VAL A 324 -15.12 -12.63 -2.75
N TYR A 325 -14.02 -11.93 -3.01
CA TYR A 325 -12.86 -12.54 -3.65
C TYR A 325 -11.86 -12.94 -2.57
N GLY A 326 -11.68 -14.24 -2.38
CA GLY A 326 -10.87 -14.81 -1.32
C GLY A 326 -9.66 -15.58 -1.84
N ASN A 327 -8.55 -15.47 -1.11
CA ASN A 327 -7.34 -16.24 -1.35
C ASN A 327 -7.37 -17.52 -0.52
N MET A 328 -7.54 -18.68 -1.17
CA MET A 328 -7.70 -19.98 -0.56
C MET A 328 -6.97 -21.06 -1.37
N PRO A 329 -6.68 -22.26 -0.80
CA PRO A 329 -6.17 -23.39 -1.59
C PRO A 329 -7.08 -23.66 -2.80
N ASN A 330 -6.47 -23.79 -3.97
CA ASN A 330 -7.18 -23.93 -5.25
C ASN A 330 -8.17 -25.12 -5.28
N ARG A 331 -7.74 -26.28 -4.82
CA ARG A 331 -8.58 -27.50 -4.75
C ARG A 331 -9.45 -27.74 -5.99
N GLY A 332 -9.00 -27.27 -7.16
CA GLY A 332 -9.69 -27.42 -8.44
C GLY A 332 -10.65 -26.26 -8.81
N ALA A 333 -10.72 -25.18 -8.06
CA ALA A 333 -11.46 -23.97 -8.44
C ALA A 333 -11.00 -23.45 -9.81
N ILE A 334 -9.69 -23.42 -10.03
CA ILE A 334 -9.04 -23.20 -11.33
C ILE A 334 -8.43 -24.51 -11.77
N SER A 335 -9.00 -25.13 -12.81
CA SER A 335 -8.71 -26.53 -13.17
C SER A 335 -7.31 -26.77 -13.74
N ASN A 336 -6.62 -25.75 -14.24
CA ASN A 336 -5.28 -25.82 -14.81
C ASN A 336 -4.20 -25.12 -13.96
N LEU A 337 -4.47 -24.89 -12.67
CA LEU A 337 -3.46 -24.55 -11.66
C LEU A 337 -3.29 -25.71 -10.66
N PRO A 338 -2.12 -25.83 -10.00
CA PRO A 338 -1.89 -26.84 -8.97
C PRO A 338 -2.96 -26.77 -7.86
N PRO A 339 -3.45 -27.92 -7.34
CA PRO A 339 -4.51 -27.94 -6.34
C PRO A 339 -4.11 -27.29 -5.00
N ASP A 340 -2.82 -27.28 -4.69
CA ASP A 340 -2.27 -26.71 -3.45
C ASP A 340 -1.84 -25.25 -3.60
N ALA A 341 -1.90 -24.68 -4.82
CA ALA A 341 -1.67 -23.25 -5.02
C ALA A 341 -2.74 -22.43 -4.29
N ILE A 342 -2.37 -21.27 -3.79
CA ILE A 342 -3.36 -20.33 -3.26
C ILE A 342 -3.93 -19.53 -4.43
N ALA A 343 -5.23 -19.70 -4.66
CA ALA A 343 -5.96 -19.04 -5.73
C ALA A 343 -6.85 -17.92 -5.17
N GLU A 344 -6.93 -16.81 -5.89
CA GLU A 344 -7.88 -15.73 -5.65
C GLU A 344 -9.09 -15.92 -6.57
N VAL A 345 -10.22 -16.28 -5.98
CA VAL A 345 -11.43 -16.68 -6.71
C VAL A 345 -12.69 -16.17 -6.02
N PRO A 346 -13.83 -16.07 -6.75
CA PRO A 346 -15.11 -15.78 -6.12
C PRO A 346 -15.42 -16.83 -5.05
N THR A 347 -15.74 -16.37 -3.86
CA THR A 347 -16.00 -17.19 -2.66
C THR A 347 -17.37 -16.84 -2.11
N LEU A 348 -18.28 -17.80 -2.10
CA LEU A 348 -19.56 -17.68 -1.43
C LEU A 348 -19.36 -17.78 0.08
N VAL A 349 -19.98 -16.88 0.81
CA VAL A 349 -19.94 -16.83 2.27
C VAL A 349 -21.36 -16.81 2.81
N ASP A 350 -21.66 -17.77 3.67
CA ASP A 350 -22.92 -17.85 4.38
C ASP A 350 -22.73 -18.52 5.76
N ARG A 351 -23.79 -19.00 6.39
CA ARG A 351 -23.70 -19.67 7.71
C ARG A 351 -22.86 -20.96 7.69
N ALA A 352 -22.65 -21.57 6.53
CA ALA A 352 -21.76 -22.74 6.38
C ALA A 352 -20.28 -22.35 6.30
N GLY A 353 -19.97 -21.04 6.29
CA GLY A 353 -18.61 -20.51 6.21
C GLY A 353 -18.22 -20.15 4.77
N LEU A 354 -16.95 -20.40 4.44
CA LEU A 354 -16.31 -20.00 3.19
C LEU A 354 -16.35 -21.14 2.16
N GLN A 355 -16.90 -20.86 0.98
CA GLN A 355 -17.06 -21.84 -0.10
C GLN A 355 -16.58 -21.21 -1.41
N PHE A 356 -15.41 -21.61 -1.93
CA PHE A 356 -14.95 -21.12 -3.23
C PHE A 356 -15.83 -21.63 -4.38
N THR A 357 -15.95 -20.82 -5.43
CA THR A 357 -16.67 -21.21 -6.66
C THR A 357 -15.72 -21.76 -7.71
N THR A 358 -16.20 -22.67 -8.56
CA THR A 358 -15.40 -23.19 -9.67
C THR A 358 -15.39 -22.17 -10.81
N VAL A 359 -14.19 -21.79 -11.25
CA VAL A 359 -13.96 -20.87 -12.38
C VAL A 359 -13.69 -21.64 -13.68
N GLY A 360 -13.06 -22.81 -13.58
CA GLY A 360 -12.62 -23.62 -14.72
C GLY A 360 -11.19 -23.32 -15.15
N ALA A 361 -10.85 -23.58 -16.41
CA ALA A 361 -9.51 -23.36 -16.93
C ALA A 361 -9.27 -21.89 -17.30
N LEU A 362 -8.14 -21.34 -16.88
CA LEU A 362 -7.67 -20.03 -17.32
C LEU A 362 -7.02 -20.11 -18.71
N PRO A 363 -7.00 -19.00 -19.48
CA PRO A 363 -6.21 -18.90 -20.71
C PRO A 363 -4.73 -19.24 -20.45
N PRO A 364 -4.07 -20.00 -21.37
CA PRO A 364 -2.72 -20.52 -21.12
C PRO A 364 -1.66 -19.43 -20.91
N GLN A 365 -1.80 -18.25 -21.54
CA GLN A 365 -0.89 -17.14 -21.32
C GLN A 365 -0.96 -16.59 -19.89
N LEU A 366 -2.12 -16.61 -19.25
CA LEU A 366 -2.29 -16.19 -17.86
C LEU A 366 -1.69 -17.22 -16.89
N VAL A 367 -1.88 -18.50 -17.18
CA VAL A 367 -1.25 -19.61 -16.42
C VAL A 367 0.27 -19.52 -16.53
N GLY A 368 0.80 -19.29 -17.74
CA GLY A 368 2.23 -19.09 -17.98
C GLY A 368 2.81 -17.90 -17.20
N TYR A 369 2.05 -16.83 -17.06
CA TYR A 369 2.42 -15.65 -16.28
C TYR A 369 2.47 -15.95 -14.76
N MET A 370 1.53 -16.73 -14.23
CA MET A 370 1.43 -17.04 -12.80
C MET A 370 2.35 -18.18 -12.34
N ASN A 371 2.65 -19.15 -13.18
CA ASN A 371 3.36 -20.39 -12.77
C ASN A 371 4.73 -20.16 -12.13
N PRO A 372 5.59 -19.22 -12.57
CA PRO A 372 6.84 -18.95 -11.88
C PRO A 372 6.62 -18.54 -10.41
N HIS A 373 5.62 -17.70 -10.15
CA HIS A 373 5.27 -17.25 -8.81
C HIS A 373 4.68 -18.37 -7.95
N ILE A 374 3.80 -19.21 -8.53
CA ILE A 374 3.27 -20.40 -7.83
C ILE A 374 4.41 -21.34 -7.45
N THR A 375 5.42 -21.52 -8.32
CA THR A 375 6.62 -22.32 -8.01
C THR A 375 7.43 -21.68 -6.87
N GLN A 376 7.58 -20.36 -6.87
CA GLN A 376 8.24 -19.62 -5.78
C GLN A 376 7.50 -19.83 -4.46
N HIS A 377 6.17 -19.78 -4.44
CA HIS A 377 5.36 -20.01 -3.25
C HIS A 377 5.55 -21.43 -2.69
N GLU A 378 5.60 -22.44 -3.56
CA GLU A 378 5.86 -23.84 -3.14
C GLU A 378 7.28 -24.01 -2.58
N LEU A 379 8.28 -23.38 -3.18
CA LEU A 379 9.66 -23.41 -2.70
C LEU A 379 9.82 -22.68 -1.36
N PHE A 380 9.04 -21.62 -1.13
CA PHE A 380 8.97 -20.92 0.15
C PHE A 380 8.56 -21.89 1.28
N ILE A 381 7.42 -22.56 1.11
CA ILE A 381 6.91 -23.41 2.19
C ILE A 381 7.83 -24.61 2.45
N ARG A 382 8.48 -25.12 1.41
CA ARG A 382 9.51 -26.17 1.57
C ARG A 382 10.75 -25.65 2.28
N ALA A 383 11.25 -24.47 1.94
CA ALA A 383 12.38 -23.85 2.65
C ALA A 383 12.09 -23.76 4.15
N ALA A 384 10.90 -23.26 4.50
CA ALA A 384 10.50 -23.07 5.89
C ALA A 384 10.23 -24.38 6.66
N GLN A 385 9.58 -25.37 6.03
CA GLN A 385 9.20 -26.63 6.69
C GLN A 385 10.34 -27.65 6.72
N GLU A 386 11.14 -27.72 5.65
CA GLU A 386 12.23 -28.70 5.55
C GLU A 386 13.54 -28.17 6.14
N GLY A 387 13.68 -26.87 6.35
CA GLY A 387 14.90 -26.24 6.81
C GLY A 387 16.03 -26.37 5.78
N ARG A 388 15.74 -26.05 4.51
CA ARG A 388 16.69 -26.21 3.39
C ARG A 388 16.91 -24.90 2.66
N ARG A 389 18.13 -24.39 2.76
CA ARG A 389 18.58 -23.13 2.16
C ARG A 389 18.51 -23.14 0.63
N ASP A 390 18.74 -24.26 -0.04
CA ASP A 390 18.72 -24.37 -1.50
C ASP A 390 17.33 -24.07 -2.11
N HIS A 391 16.24 -24.26 -1.38
CA HIS A 391 14.92 -23.81 -1.83
C HIS A 391 14.80 -22.28 -1.91
N VAL A 392 15.57 -21.54 -1.10
CA VAL A 392 15.65 -20.08 -1.19
C VAL A 392 16.27 -19.65 -2.51
N TYR A 393 17.40 -20.27 -2.89
CA TYR A 393 18.09 -20.02 -4.16
C TYR A 393 17.20 -20.34 -5.37
N GLN A 394 16.55 -21.51 -5.31
CA GLN A 394 15.65 -21.95 -6.36
C GLN A 394 14.44 -21.02 -6.51
N ALA A 395 13.86 -20.55 -5.41
CA ALA A 395 12.77 -19.59 -5.45
C ALA A 395 13.17 -18.26 -6.11
N ALA A 396 14.34 -17.72 -5.77
CA ALA A 396 14.87 -16.52 -6.39
C ALA A 396 15.18 -16.72 -7.90
N MET A 397 15.60 -17.93 -8.31
CA MET A 397 15.83 -18.27 -9.72
C MET A 397 14.52 -18.36 -10.53
N PHE A 398 13.37 -18.67 -9.89
CA PHE A 398 12.08 -18.68 -10.56
C PHE A 398 11.38 -17.33 -10.54
N ASP A 399 11.88 -16.36 -9.78
CA ASP A 399 11.34 -15.00 -9.84
C ASP A 399 11.66 -14.35 -11.18
N PRO A 400 10.65 -13.91 -11.98
CA PRO A 400 10.87 -13.40 -13.33
C PRO A 400 11.77 -12.16 -13.38
N LEU A 401 11.62 -11.24 -12.43
CA LEU A 401 12.45 -10.03 -12.35
C LEU A 401 13.89 -10.37 -12.00
N THR A 402 14.10 -11.19 -10.98
CA THR A 402 15.43 -11.60 -10.50
C THR A 402 16.20 -12.37 -11.58
N SER A 403 15.55 -13.37 -12.21
CA SER A 403 16.17 -14.20 -13.23
C SER A 403 16.52 -13.42 -14.52
N ALA A 404 15.75 -12.37 -14.84
CA ALA A 404 16.06 -11.49 -15.96
C ALA A 404 17.20 -10.51 -15.69
N THR A 405 17.52 -10.28 -14.40
CA THR A 405 18.51 -9.27 -13.98
C THR A 405 19.86 -9.87 -13.64
N MET A 406 19.91 -11.11 -13.10
CA MET A 406 21.11 -11.66 -12.47
C MET A 406 21.51 -13.05 -12.95
N SER A 407 22.80 -13.34 -12.92
CA SER A 407 23.34 -14.68 -13.14
C SER A 407 23.08 -15.61 -11.95
N PRO A 408 23.04 -16.96 -12.14
CA PRO A 408 22.79 -17.90 -11.07
C PRO A 408 23.70 -17.75 -9.84
N ASP A 409 25.01 -17.54 -10.07
CA ASP A 409 25.98 -17.35 -8.98
C ASP A 409 25.69 -16.09 -8.17
N LYS A 410 25.27 -15.01 -8.83
CA LYS A 410 24.88 -13.77 -8.17
C LYS A 410 23.57 -13.90 -7.38
N ILE A 411 22.65 -14.70 -7.86
CA ILE A 411 21.41 -15.01 -7.14
C ILE A 411 21.72 -15.75 -5.84
N VAL A 412 22.59 -16.76 -5.87
CA VAL A 412 23.02 -17.51 -4.67
C VAL A 412 23.73 -16.57 -3.69
N GLU A 413 24.66 -15.74 -4.19
CA GLU A 413 25.40 -14.77 -3.37
C GLU A 413 24.45 -13.79 -2.67
N MET A 414 23.53 -13.20 -3.41
CA MET A 414 22.52 -12.29 -2.86
C MET A 414 21.63 -12.96 -1.79
N CYS A 415 21.18 -14.19 -2.03
CA CYS A 415 20.37 -14.92 -1.07
C CYS A 415 21.14 -15.22 0.22
N ASP A 416 22.43 -15.58 0.12
CA ASP A 416 23.29 -15.80 1.30
C ASP A 416 23.48 -14.48 2.09
N GLU A 417 23.67 -13.36 1.39
CA GLU A 417 23.77 -12.04 2.05
C GLU A 417 22.45 -11.65 2.73
N LEU A 418 21.30 -11.88 2.08
CA LEU A 418 19.98 -11.65 2.67
C LEU A 418 19.76 -12.50 3.93
N ILE A 419 20.13 -13.79 3.91
CA ILE A 419 20.05 -14.67 5.09
C ILE A 419 20.93 -14.11 6.23
N ALA A 420 22.13 -13.64 5.91
CA ALA A 420 23.01 -13.04 6.90
C ALA A 420 22.47 -11.72 7.43
N ALA A 421 21.93 -10.86 6.55
CA ALA A 421 21.38 -9.55 6.92
C ALA A 421 20.12 -9.68 7.80
N HIS A 422 19.24 -10.61 7.52
CA HIS A 422 18.10 -10.93 8.38
C HIS A 422 18.48 -11.69 9.66
N GLY A 423 19.76 -12.00 9.85
CA GLY A 423 20.28 -12.66 11.05
C GLY A 423 20.01 -11.89 12.34
N PHE A 424 19.87 -10.56 12.27
CA PHE A 424 19.50 -9.74 13.43
C PHE A 424 18.10 -10.04 13.98
N LEU A 425 17.23 -10.67 13.17
CA LEU A 425 15.92 -11.12 13.60
C LEU A 425 15.93 -12.55 14.18
N LYS A 426 17.01 -13.31 14.01
CA LYS A 426 17.10 -14.70 14.51
C LYS A 426 16.98 -14.79 16.03
N ASP A 427 17.56 -13.84 16.76
CA ASP A 427 17.48 -13.80 18.22
C ASP A 427 16.03 -13.61 18.72
N GLY A 428 15.16 -13.05 17.90
CA GLY A 428 13.72 -12.94 18.12
C GLY A 428 12.90 -14.12 17.61
N GLY A 429 13.50 -15.11 16.95
CA GLY A 429 12.83 -16.31 16.43
C GLY A 429 12.02 -16.07 15.15
N TYR A 430 12.34 -15.05 14.38
CA TYR A 430 11.56 -14.66 13.20
C TYR A 430 11.93 -15.41 11.91
N LEU A 431 13.15 -15.94 11.76
CA LEU A 431 13.51 -16.78 10.62
C LEU A 431 13.47 -18.25 11.00
N PRO A 432 12.93 -19.14 10.12
CA PRO A 432 13.08 -20.58 10.30
C PRO A 432 14.56 -20.97 10.21
N ASP A 433 14.93 -22.11 10.78
CA ASP A 433 16.26 -22.68 10.61
C ASP A 433 16.40 -23.23 9.17
N LEU A 434 17.04 -22.46 8.30
CA LEU A 434 17.26 -22.82 6.90
C LEU A 434 18.41 -23.80 6.68
N ASP A 435 19.16 -24.12 7.72
CA ASP A 435 20.29 -25.05 7.72
C ASP A 435 20.02 -26.33 8.52
N ALA A 436 18.76 -26.56 8.92
CA ALA A 436 18.34 -27.77 9.63
C ALA A 436 18.63 -29.05 8.84
N LYS A 437 18.60 -28.98 7.51
CA LYS A 437 19.05 -30.04 6.62
C LYS A 437 20.14 -29.54 5.67
N LYS A 438 21.05 -30.44 5.33
CA LYS A 438 22.12 -30.15 4.37
C LYS A 438 21.53 -29.73 3.02
N THR A 439 22.01 -28.63 2.49
CA THR A 439 21.67 -28.15 1.15
C THR A 439 22.21 -29.11 0.07
N LEU A 440 21.46 -29.25 -1.03
CA LEU A 440 21.91 -29.98 -2.23
C LEU A 440 22.68 -29.09 -3.21
N VAL A 441 22.42 -27.78 -3.15
CA VAL A 441 23.07 -26.76 -3.97
C VAL A 441 24.16 -26.09 -3.12
N PRO A 442 25.39 -25.91 -3.62
CA PRO A 442 26.42 -25.21 -2.88
C PRO A 442 26.01 -23.77 -2.53
N THR A 443 26.40 -23.33 -1.32
CA THR A 443 26.34 -21.91 -0.95
C THR A 443 27.37 -21.12 -1.73
N SER A 444 27.32 -19.79 -1.68
CA SER A 444 28.34 -18.92 -2.30
C SER A 444 29.75 -19.11 -1.72
N GLY A 445 29.84 -19.72 -0.53
CA GLY A 445 31.11 -19.88 0.21
C GLY A 445 31.67 -18.55 0.73
N LYS A 446 30.92 -17.46 0.61
CA LYS A 446 31.33 -16.12 1.06
C LYS A 446 30.86 -15.86 2.49
N THR A 447 31.65 -15.06 3.20
CA THR A 447 31.25 -14.47 4.50
C THR A 447 30.80 -13.05 4.24
N PHE A 448 29.61 -12.72 4.76
CA PHE A 448 29.02 -11.40 4.61
C PHE A 448 29.04 -10.65 5.93
N ASN A 449 29.25 -9.34 5.83
CA ASN A 449 29.09 -8.40 6.93
C ASN A 449 28.07 -7.35 6.48
N PRO A 450 26.77 -7.70 6.47
CA PRO A 450 25.73 -6.80 5.98
C PRO A 450 25.61 -5.58 6.91
N PRO A 451 25.16 -4.43 6.39
CA PRO A 451 24.91 -3.26 7.19
C PRO A 451 23.81 -3.53 8.21
N THR A 452 23.92 -2.87 9.34
CA THR A 452 22.89 -2.90 10.38
C THR A 452 21.62 -2.15 9.94
N PRO A 453 20.47 -2.42 10.54
CA PRO A 453 19.25 -1.65 10.29
C PRO A 453 19.43 -0.14 10.47
N GLN A 454 20.20 0.28 11.46
CA GLN A 454 20.50 1.68 11.72
C GLN A 454 21.31 2.32 10.59
N GLU A 455 22.31 1.61 10.05
CA GLU A 455 23.11 2.08 8.90
C GLU A 455 22.25 2.17 7.64
N LEU A 456 21.39 1.17 7.39
CA LEU A 456 20.44 1.21 6.26
C LEU A 456 19.45 2.37 6.38
N ARG A 457 18.92 2.61 7.59
CA ARG A 457 18.04 3.75 7.85
C ARG A 457 18.74 5.08 7.60
N ALA A 458 19.96 5.24 8.11
CA ALA A 458 20.76 6.45 7.91
C ALA A 458 21.07 6.68 6.42
N SER A 459 21.37 5.62 5.67
CA SER A 459 21.59 5.68 4.22
C SER A 459 20.34 6.11 3.46
N TRP A 460 19.18 5.53 3.81
CA TRP A 460 17.89 5.91 3.24
C TRP A 460 17.55 7.37 3.53
N ASP A 461 17.68 7.80 4.79
CA ASP A 461 17.43 9.20 5.21
C ASP A 461 18.37 10.19 4.48
N ALA A 462 19.62 9.80 4.20
CA ALA A 462 20.56 10.60 3.44
C ALA A 462 20.15 10.71 1.96
N ALA A 463 19.79 9.58 1.34
CA ALA A 463 19.34 9.54 -0.05
C ALA A 463 18.05 10.39 -0.26
N GLN A 464 17.14 10.36 0.72
CA GLN A 464 15.94 11.21 0.66
C GLN A 464 16.30 12.71 0.75
N LYS A 465 17.33 13.08 1.53
CA LYS A 465 17.80 14.47 1.58
C LYS A 465 18.44 14.91 0.26
N GLU A 466 19.31 14.09 -0.32
CA GLU A 466 19.94 14.40 -1.61
C GLU A 466 18.90 14.60 -2.72
N GLY A 467 17.85 13.77 -2.74
CA GLY A 467 16.74 13.90 -3.70
C GLY A 467 15.86 15.14 -3.49
N HIS A 468 15.99 15.83 -2.35
CA HIS A 468 15.19 17.00 -1.96
C HIS A 468 16.02 18.27 -1.70
N ASP A 469 17.31 18.28 -2.03
CA ASP A 469 18.18 19.46 -1.87
C ASP A 469 17.72 20.69 -2.66
N ASP A 470 16.84 20.48 -3.64
CA ASP A 470 16.23 21.52 -4.46
C ASP A 470 14.86 22.00 -3.91
N ASP A 471 14.34 21.35 -2.86
CA ASP A 471 13.04 21.70 -2.27
C ASP A 471 13.09 23.04 -1.54
N LEU A 472 12.04 23.82 -1.71
CA LEU A 472 11.82 25.03 -0.90
C LEU A 472 11.36 24.61 0.51
N THR A 473 12.12 25.01 1.52
CA THR A 473 11.91 24.59 2.92
C THR A 473 11.17 25.61 3.76
N ASP A 474 11.33 26.90 3.46
CA ASP A 474 10.83 27.98 4.28
C ASP A 474 9.65 28.69 3.62
N TRP A 475 8.51 28.59 4.25
CA TRP A 475 7.24 29.06 3.71
C TRP A 475 6.52 29.98 4.68
N LYS A 476 5.75 30.92 4.14
CA LYS A 476 4.72 31.66 4.86
C LYS A 476 3.36 31.26 4.31
N VAL A 477 2.53 30.62 5.15
CA VAL A 477 1.22 30.10 4.74
C VAL A 477 0.09 30.90 5.40
N PHE A 478 -1.01 31.09 4.68
CA PHE A 478 -2.17 31.82 5.18
C PHE A 478 -3.48 31.32 4.56
N GLY A 479 -4.55 31.45 5.30
CA GLY A 479 -5.85 30.82 5.12
C GLY A 479 -6.27 30.15 6.43
N PRO A 480 -7.17 29.16 6.44
CA PRO A 480 -7.95 28.68 5.29
C PRO A 480 -9.07 29.64 4.90
N PHE A 481 -9.32 29.79 3.61
CA PHE A 481 -10.45 30.53 3.08
C PHE A 481 -11.53 29.58 2.59
N HIS A 482 -12.80 29.97 2.73
CA HIS A 482 -13.90 29.16 2.20
C HIS A 482 -13.97 29.27 0.69
N ASP A 483 -14.00 28.14 0.02
CA ASP A 483 -14.32 28.06 -1.39
C ASP A 483 -15.84 27.89 -1.56
N SER A 484 -16.51 28.93 -2.09
CA SER A 484 -17.95 28.85 -2.35
C SER A 484 -18.30 28.32 -3.74
N ASN A 485 -17.33 28.18 -4.66
CA ASN A 485 -17.58 27.88 -6.08
C ASN A 485 -16.62 26.84 -6.71
N GLY A 486 -15.67 26.25 -5.97
CA GLY A 486 -14.90 25.08 -6.40
C GLY A 486 -13.91 25.27 -7.55
N THR A 487 -13.50 26.49 -7.93
CA THR A 487 -12.53 26.68 -9.01
C THR A 487 -11.26 27.37 -8.54
N ILE A 488 -10.09 26.81 -8.90
CA ILE A 488 -8.77 27.35 -8.56
C ILE A 488 -8.53 28.76 -9.15
N SER A 489 -9.23 29.12 -10.23
CA SER A 489 -9.04 30.38 -10.97
C SER A 489 -9.66 31.59 -10.30
N THR A 490 -10.64 31.42 -9.41
CA THR A 490 -11.33 32.56 -8.75
C THR A 490 -10.67 32.97 -7.43
N ALA A 491 -10.64 34.28 -7.14
CA ALA A 491 -10.17 34.78 -5.85
C ALA A 491 -11.31 34.72 -4.82
N PHE A 492 -11.10 33.94 -3.73
CA PHE A 492 -12.16 33.46 -2.82
C PHE A 492 -12.23 34.18 -1.47
N VAL A 493 -12.15 35.47 -1.42
CA VAL A 493 -12.39 36.16 -0.14
C VAL A 493 -13.51 37.15 -0.28
N PRO A 494 -14.49 37.19 0.65
CA PRO A 494 -15.43 38.30 0.71
C PRO A 494 -14.67 39.63 0.80
N GLY A 495 -14.72 40.44 -0.24
CA GLY A 495 -13.93 41.66 -0.37
C GLY A 495 -12.74 41.57 -1.33
N GLY A 496 -12.44 40.36 -1.85
CA GLY A 496 -11.35 40.09 -2.80
C GLY A 496 -9.97 40.04 -2.12
N ILE A 497 -9.17 39.00 -2.49
CA ILE A 497 -7.72 39.00 -2.23
C ILE A 497 -7.05 39.57 -3.49
N ASP A 498 -6.16 40.54 -3.31
CA ASP A 498 -5.27 40.97 -4.36
C ASP A 498 -4.12 39.99 -4.50
N GLU A 499 -4.34 38.91 -5.31
CA GLU A 499 -3.36 37.86 -5.55
C GLU A 499 -2.06 38.44 -6.18
N THR A 500 -2.14 39.52 -6.91
CA THR A 500 -0.95 40.20 -7.48
C THR A 500 -0.11 40.84 -6.37
N ALA A 501 -0.74 41.56 -5.45
CA ALA A 501 -0.05 42.14 -4.31
C ALA A 501 0.57 41.07 -3.40
N LEU A 502 -0.13 39.96 -3.19
CA LEU A 502 0.42 38.77 -2.46
C LEU A 502 1.64 38.18 -3.17
N ALA A 503 1.58 38.02 -4.47
CA ALA A 503 2.69 37.48 -5.28
C ALA A 503 3.88 38.48 -5.38
N GLU A 504 3.66 39.76 -5.08
CA GLU A 504 4.71 40.76 -4.88
C GLU A 504 5.28 40.78 -3.45
N GLY A 505 4.77 39.91 -2.55
CA GLY A 505 5.25 39.77 -1.16
C GLY A 505 4.51 40.62 -0.12
N LYS A 506 3.39 41.27 -0.49
CA LYS A 506 2.52 42.01 0.46
C LYS A 506 1.60 41.04 1.19
N LEU A 507 2.16 40.32 2.16
CA LEU A 507 1.46 39.26 2.88
C LEU A 507 0.59 39.79 4.02
N PRO A 508 -0.52 39.13 4.37
CA PRO A 508 -1.35 39.53 5.51
C PRO A 508 -0.63 39.21 6.84
N ASP A 509 -0.97 39.97 7.89
CA ASP A 509 -0.43 39.76 9.25
C ASP A 509 -0.75 38.36 9.82
N THR A 510 -1.73 37.68 9.25
CA THR A 510 -2.12 36.33 9.62
C THR A 510 -1.23 35.24 9.00
N ALA A 511 -0.29 35.60 8.14
CA ALA A 511 0.63 34.64 7.54
C ALA A 511 1.53 33.99 8.60
N LYS A 512 1.59 32.64 8.59
CA LYS A 512 2.36 31.84 9.53
C LYS A 512 3.61 31.31 8.86
N ALA A 513 4.76 31.43 9.52
CA ALA A 513 5.98 30.75 9.08
C ALA A 513 5.86 29.24 9.32
N VAL A 514 6.15 28.45 8.31
CA VAL A 514 6.10 26.99 8.33
C VAL A 514 7.30 26.44 7.58
N SER A 515 8.00 25.47 8.17
CA SER A 515 9.05 24.74 7.46
C SER A 515 8.50 23.45 6.87
N ALA A 516 8.93 23.14 5.65
CA ALA A 516 8.64 21.85 5.03
C ALA A 516 9.25 20.70 5.87
N ASN A 517 8.66 19.52 5.76
CA ASN A 517 9.22 18.33 6.38
C ASN A 517 10.48 17.82 5.62
N LYS A 518 11.07 16.73 6.06
CA LYS A 518 12.27 16.12 5.43
C LYS A 518 12.08 15.74 3.94
N LYS A 519 10.85 15.71 3.45
CA LYS A 519 10.49 15.40 2.06
C LYS A 519 10.12 16.65 1.26
N GLY A 520 10.45 17.83 1.75
CA GLY A 520 10.07 19.11 1.12
C GLY A 520 8.57 19.42 1.18
N ILE A 521 7.77 18.67 1.95
CA ILE A 521 6.31 18.81 1.98
C ILE A 521 5.89 19.77 3.09
N VAL A 522 5.06 20.74 2.73
CA VAL A 522 4.34 21.64 3.64
C VAL A 522 2.96 21.06 3.90
N ASP A 523 2.67 20.69 5.13
CA ASP A 523 1.37 20.24 5.59
C ASP A 523 0.48 21.46 5.92
N LEU A 524 -0.32 21.88 4.96
CA LEU A 524 -1.21 23.03 5.10
C LEU A 524 -2.34 22.78 6.09
N ARG A 525 -2.81 21.53 6.20
CA ARG A 525 -3.86 21.15 7.14
C ARG A 525 -3.38 21.29 8.58
N ARG A 526 -2.15 20.87 8.88
CA ARG A 526 -1.53 21.04 10.19
C ARG A 526 -1.26 22.49 10.51
N ALA A 527 -0.82 23.29 9.53
CA ALA A 527 -0.45 24.67 9.71
C ALA A 527 -1.65 25.59 9.93
N LEU A 528 -2.72 25.37 9.18
CA LEU A 528 -3.85 26.30 9.08
C LEU A 528 -5.14 25.74 9.71
N GLY A 529 -5.22 24.43 9.95
CA GLY A 529 -6.47 23.74 10.21
C GLY A 529 -7.34 23.73 8.94
N GLY A 530 -8.33 22.88 8.87
CA GLY A 530 -9.25 22.96 7.74
C GLY A 530 -10.03 21.68 7.52
N GLU A 531 -11.24 21.88 7.04
CA GLU A 531 -12.17 20.88 6.53
C GLU A 531 -12.22 21.01 5.00
N ARG A 532 -13.12 20.25 4.36
CA ARG A 532 -13.37 20.28 2.92
C ARG A 532 -13.66 21.69 2.38
N ASN A 533 -13.45 21.89 1.09
CA ASN A 533 -13.73 23.13 0.36
C ASN A 533 -13.00 24.35 0.93
N LYS A 534 -11.70 24.24 1.06
CA LYS A 534 -10.82 25.31 1.54
C LYS A 534 -9.75 25.64 0.52
N VAL A 535 -9.27 26.88 0.63
CA VAL A 535 -8.16 27.43 -0.15
C VAL A 535 -7.11 27.96 0.80
N ALA A 536 -5.85 27.67 0.52
CA ALA A 536 -4.72 28.31 1.18
C ALA A 536 -3.75 28.91 0.16
N TYR A 537 -2.95 29.83 0.65
CA TYR A 537 -1.81 30.37 -0.06
C TYR A 537 -0.53 30.04 0.69
N ALA A 538 0.51 29.71 -0.05
CA ALA A 538 1.86 29.50 0.44
C ALA A 538 2.81 30.42 -0.34
N TYR A 539 3.63 31.18 0.38
CA TYR A 539 4.60 32.10 -0.18
C TYR A 539 6.00 31.68 0.21
N ALA A 540 6.92 31.70 -0.74
CA ALA A 540 8.35 31.48 -0.53
C ALA A 540 9.19 32.44 -1.37
N GLU A 541 10.47 32.59 -1.01
CA GLU A 541 11.46 33.34 -1.76
C GLU A 541 12.51 32.39 -2.33
N ILE A 542 12.89 32.60 -3.59
CA ILE A 542 13.89 31.84 -4.33
C ILE A 542 15.04 32.77 -4.66
N ASP A 543 16.20 32.55 -4.04
CA ASP A 543 17.42 33.27 -4.41
C ASP A 543 18.05 32.66 -5.65
N SER A 544 18.25 33.44 -6.68
CA SER A 544 18.96 33.04 -7.89
C SER A 544 20.17 33.94 -8.13
N ILE A 545 21.35 33.34 -8.22
CA ILE A 545 22.60 34.08 -8.46
C ILE A 545 22.78 34.51 -9.90
N HIS A 546 22.00 33.91 -10.83
CA HIS A 546 21.96 34.28 -12.24
C HIS A 546 20.53 34.16 -12.78
N GLN A 547 20.21 35.04 -13.73
CA GLN A 547 18.95 34.87 -14.46
C GLN A 547 18.99 33.60 -15.29
N ARG A 548 17.91 32.81 -15.25
CA ARG A 548 17.83 31.52 -15.95
C ARG A 548 16.41 31.03 -16.19
N GLU A 549 16.21 30.33 -17.27
CA GLU A 549 15.05 29.46 -17.43
C GLU A 549 15.22 28.21 -16.57
N THR A 550 14.15 27.78 -15.91
CA THR A 550 14.12 26.56 -15.11
C THR A 550 12.69 26.02 -15.04
N VAL A 551 12.53 24.85 -14.43
CA VAL A 551 11.23 24.24 -14.20
C VAL A 551 11.03 24.11 -12.70
N LEU A 552 9.92 24.63 -12.19
CA LEU A 552 9.47 24.33 -10.83
C LEU A 552 8.78 22.96 -10.85
N ASN A 553 9.31 22.02 -10.12
CA ASN A 553 8.65 20.74 -9.88
C ASN A 553 7.74 20.89 -8.65
N TYR A 554 6.46 20.63 -8.78
CA TYR A 554 5.54 20.77 -7.66
C TYR A 554 4.70 19.52 -7.44
N MET A 555 4.25 19.32 -6.20
CA MET A 555 3.20 18.39 -5.79
C MET A 555 2.11 19.18 -5.07
N SER A 556 0.86 18.89 -5.41
CA SER A 556 -0.32 19.42 -4.74
C SER A 556 -1.34 18.31 -4.54
N ASP A 557 -2.10 18.36 -3.45
CA ASP A 557 -3.15 17.37 -3.22
C ASP A 557 -4.39 17.61 -4.09
N ASP A 558 -4.73 18.86 -4.39
CA ASP A 558 -5.80 19.24 -5.31
C ASP A 558 -5.33 20.37 -6.23
N GLY A 559 -6.23 21.23 -6.70
CA GLY A 559 -5.93 22.30 -7.63
C GLY A 559 -4.80 23.23 -7.17
N VAL A 560 -3.97 23.68 -8.09
CA VAL A 560 -2.82 24.54 -7.85
C VAL A 560 -2.77 25.70 -8.84
N LYS A 561 -2.42 26.90 -8.32
CA LYS A 561 -2.08 28.06 -9.15
C LYS A 561 -0.83 28.71 -8.62
N ILE A 562 0.10 29.03 -9.51
CA ILE A 562 1.44 29.50 -9.18
C ILE A 562 1.68 30.87 -9.83
N TRP A 563 2.21 31.81 -9.04
CA TRP A 563 2.72 33.09 -9.50
C TRP A 563 4.21 33.19 -9.19
N LEU A 564 4.94 33.80 -10.10
CA LEU A 564 6.33 34.20 -9.89
C LEU A 564 6.49 35.68 -10.17
N ASN A 565 7.06 36.41 -9.20
CA ASN A 565 7.31 37.87 -9.30
C ASN A 565 6.05 38.64 -9.74
N GLY A 566 4.90 38.34 -9.12
CA GLY A 566 3.61 39.00 -9.39
C GLY A 566 2.86 38.51 -10.64
N LYS A 567 3.44 37.61 -11.44
CA LYS A 567 2.84 37.12 -12.68
C LYS A 567 2.38 35.66 -12.52
N PRO A 568 1.16 35.30 -12.95
CA PRO A 568 0.74 33.90 -12.99
C PRO A 568 1.56 33.13 -14.04
N VAL A 569 2.11 32.00 -13.64
CA VAL A 569 2.97 31.15 -14.49
C VAL A 569 2.40 29.76 -14.72
N HIS A 570 1.51 29.30 -13.83
CA HIS A 570 0.91 27.98 -13.95
C HIS A 570 -0.45 27.91 -13.25
N GLU A 571 -1.38 27.13 -13.81
CA GLU A 571 -2.69 26.83 -13.20
C GLU A 571 -3.15 25.45 -13.62
N LYS A 572 -3.57 24.62 -12.65
CA LYS A 572 -4.09 23.28 -12.88
C LYS A 572 -5.19 22.98 -11.88
N ASP A 573 -6.36 22.72 -12.40
CA ASP A 573 -7.55 22.38 -11.61
C ASP A 573 -7.79 20.88 -11.72
N VAL A 574 -7.47 20.13 -10.67
CA VAL A 574 -7.60 18.68 -10.60
C VAL A 574 -7.97 18.28 -9.18
N LEU A 575 -8.71 17.18 -9.06
CA LEU A 575 -8.99 16.51 -7.80
C LEU A 575 -7.91 15.44 -7.56
N ASN A 576 -7.51 15.27 -6.31
CA ASN A 576 -6.50 14.35 -5.84
C ASN A 576 -5.05 14.76 -6.11
N ARG A 577 -4.18 14.16 -5.31
CA ARG A 577 -2.74 14.41 -5.33
C ARG A 577 -2.13 14.18 -6.71
N HIS A 578 -1.38 15.15 -7.16
CA HIS A 578 -0.65 15.09 -8.43
C HIS A 578 0.68 15.82 -8.35
N ASP A 579 1.60 15.37 -9.15
CA ASP A 579 2.86 16.05 -9.43
C ASP A 579 2.73 16.80 -10.77
N GLY A 580 3.49 17.87 -10.90
CA GLY A 580 3.49 18.68 -12.12
C GLY A 580 4.73 19.56 -12.23
N GLU A 581 4.83 20.22 -13.39
CA GLU A 581 5.93 21.08 -13.75
C GLU A 581 5.40 22.45 -14.21
N ALA A 582 6.12 23.52 -13.83
CA ALA A 582 5.85 24.87 -14.30
C ALA A 582 7.14 25.50 -14.83
N SER A 583 7.21 25.77 -16.13
CA SER A 583 8.34 26.50 -16.73
C SER A 583 8.34 27.96 -16.27
N VAL A 584 9.48 28.41 -15.77
CA VAL A 584 9.64 29.75 -15.21
C VAL A 584 10.98 30.36 -15.60
N PHE A 585 11.04 31.71 -15.51
CA PHE A 585 12.27 32.48 -15.67
C PHE A 585 12.60 33.16 -14.33
N LEU A 586 13.71 32.75 -13.71
CA LEU A 586 14.26 33.37 -12.52
C LEU A 586 15.14 34.55 -12.91
N THR A 587 14.95 35.69 -12.21
CA THR A 587 15.81 36.84 -12.31
C THR A 587 16.94 36.80 -11.27
N ASP A 588 18.00 37.57 -11.46
CA ASP A 588 19.04 37.73 -10.45
C ASP A 588 18.46 38.23 -9.13
N GLY A 589 18.91 37.65 -8.00
CA GLY A 589 18.46 37.97 -6.66
C GLY A 589 17.18 37.24 -6.27
N VAL A 590 16.38 37.88 -5.42
CA VAL A 590 15.18 37.30 -4.81
C VAL A 590 14.02 37.27 -5.79
N ASN A 591 13.55 36.05 -6.09
CA ASN A 591 12.31 35.81 -6.83
C ASN A 591 11.20 35.39 -5.85
N ARG A 592 10.02 35.98 -6.00
CA ARG A 592 8.88 35.80 -5.12
C ARG A 592 7.90 34.80 -5.71
N LEU A 593 7.72 33.67 -5.02
CA LEU A 593 6.82 32.59 -5.39
C LEU A 593 5.57 32.64 -4.52
N LEU A 594 4.41 32.66 -5.14
CA LEU A 594 3.12 32.47 -4.47
C LEU A 594 2.45 31.21 -5.07
N VAL A 595 1.95 30.34 -4.21
CA VAL A 595 1.20 29.15 -4.61
C VAL A 595 -0.14 29.13 -3.90
N LYS A 596 -1.21 28.99 -4.66
CA LYS A 596 -2.57 28.76 -4.18
C LYS A 596 -2.87 27.28 -4.30
N VAL A 597 -3.45 26.69 -3.26
CA VAL A 597 -3.79 25.27 -3.19
C VAL A 597 -5.23 25.11 -2.70
N THR A 598 -6.02 24.32 -3.40
CA THR A 598 -7.37 23.93 -2.97
C THR A 598 -7.36 22.62 -2.18
N CYS A 599 -8.41 22.40 -1.37
CA CYS A 599 -8.68 21.13 -0.68
C CYS A 599 -10.18 20.85 -0.82
N GLU A 600 -10.56 20.01 -1.76
CA GLU A 600 -11.98 19.78 -2.10
C GLU A 600 -12.58 18.55 -1.40
N ASP A 601 -11.85 17.45 -1.28
CA ASP A 601 -12.39 16.18 -0.79
C ASP A 601 -12.17 15.91 0.71
N GLY A 602 -11.41 16.79 1.39
CA GLY A 602 -11.08 16.63 2.82
C GLY A 602 -9.98 15.61 3.10
N GLY A 603 -9.22 15.22 2.07
CA GLY A 603 -8.01 14.41 2.16
C GLY A 603 -6.83 15.13 2.83
N ASN A 604 -5.62 14.73 2.52
CA ASN A 604 -4.42 15.47 2.87
C ASN A 604 -4.47 16.84 2.19
N TRP A 605 -3.89 17.84 2.81
CA TRP A 605 -3.77 19.17 2.21
C TRP A 605 -2.32 19.59 2.28
N ALA A 606 -1.58 19.31 1.23
CA ALA A 606 -0.13 19.42 1.22
C ALA A 606 0.38 20.03 -0.08
N LEU A 607 1.53 20.68 0.01
CA LEU A 607 2.25 21.31 -1.08
C LEU A 607 3.73 20.96 -0.98
N ARG A 608 4.36 20.71 -2.14
CA ARG A 608 5.81 20.67 -2.31
C ARG A 608 6.18 21.48 -3.54
N VAL A 609 7.25 22.23 -3.48
CA VAL A 609 7.86 22.84 -4.67
C VAL A 609 9.38 22.70 -4.58
N ALA A 610 9.97 22.21 -5.65
CA ALA A 610 11.40 22.09 -5.83
C ALA A 610 11.88 22.98 -6.98
N VAL A 611 13.03 23.61 -6.79
CA VAL A 611 13.69 24.47 -7.78
C VAL A 611 15.04 23.84 -8.12
N PRO A 612 15.19 23.15 -9.26
CA PRO A 612 16.44 22.52 -9.64
C PRO A 612 17.61 23.51 -9.59
N LYS A 613 18.70 23.12 -8.92
CA LYS A 613 19.93 23.90 -8.88
C LYS A 613 20.50 24.02 -10.30
N ALA A 614 21.12 25.16 -10.60
CA ALA A 614 21.83 25.31 -11.85
C ALA A 614 23.01 24.32 -11.87
N ASN A 615 23.00 23.38 -12.80
CA ASN A 615 24.20 22.60 -13.10
C ASN A 615 25.19 23.52 -13.79
N PHE A 616 26.31 23.86 -13.12
CA PHE A 616 27.43 24.58 -13.68
C PHE A 616 28.40 23.64 -14.38
#